data_82e119fed64e46fe98bc912f695280e6
#
_entry.id   82e119fed64e46fe98bc912f695280e6
#
_cell.length_a   1.000
_cell.length_b   1.000
_cell.length_c   1.000
_cell.angle_alpha   90.00
_cell.angle_beta   90.00
_cell.angle_gamma   90.00
#
_symmetry.space_group_name_H-M   'P 1'
#
loop_
_entity.id
_entity.type
_entity.pdbx_description
1 polymer ?
#
loop_
_entity_poly.entity_id
_entity_poly.type
_entity_poly.pdbx_seq_one_letter_code
_entity_poly.pdbx_strand_id
1 'polypeptide(L)'
;VTDVDWETWLLEDASPPIIEKMTDRGEDALSPIERLTYCVWVADYGMRNAGDLETAADLHPQFKPEAAAIAASLQLSKTTELFNLSDDELEQVYFDRFDELCTEISEALGVPPQIN
;
A
#
# COMPACT_ATOMS: atom_id res chain seq x y z
N VAL A 1 -7.92 17.44 -18.34
CA VAL A 1 -7.52 16.17 -17.76
C VAL A 1 -7.13 16.40 -16.32
N THR A 2 -7.70 15.62 -15.44
CA THR A 2 -7.42 15.74 -14.02
C THR A 2 -6.43 14.65 -13.62
N ASP A 3 -5.26 15.08 -13.17
CA ASP A 3 -4.25 14.15 -12.69
C ASP A 3 -4.38 13.97 -11.18
N VAL A 4 -4.31 12.73 -10.75
CA VAL A 4 -4.33 12.39 -9.34
C VAL A 4 -2.89 12.18 -8.89
N ASP A 5 -2.51 12.87 -7.82
CA ASP A 5 -1.21 12.65 -7.18
C ASP A 5 -1.36 11.54 -6.15
N TRP A 6 -1.18 10.30 -6.62
CA TRP A 6 -1.34 9.12 -5.78
C TRP A 6 -0.31 9.04 -4.66
N GLU A 7 0.88 9.60 -4.87
CA GLU A 7 1.88 9.66 -3.80
C GLU A 7 1.38 10.50 -2.64
N THR A 8 0.88 11.70 -2.93
CA THR A 8 0.30 12.58 -1.91
C THR A 8 -0.89 11.92 -1.24
N TRP A 9 -1.75 11.26 -2.03
CA TRP A 9 -2.90 10.54 -1.48
C TRP A 9 -2.47 9.50 -0.45
N LEU A 10 -1.50 8.65 -0.82
CA LEU A 10 -1.05 7.58 0.07
C LEU A 10 -0.38 8.13 1.33
N LEU A 11 0.51 9.11 1.17
CA LEU A 11 1.35 9.59 2.26
C LEU A 11 0.66 10.61 3.16
N GLU A 12 -0.30 11.37 2.66
CA GLU A 12 -0.92 12.45 3.42
C GLU A 12 -2.40 12.22 3.73
N ASP A 13 -3.12 11.48 2.88
CA ASP A 13 -4.57 11.27 3.06
C ASP A 13 -4.91 9.90 3.64
N ALA A 14 -4.36 8.84 3.07
CA ALA A 14 -4.75 7.47 3.41
C ALA A 14 -4.02 6.90 4.63
N SER A 15 -2.70 7.06 4.68
CA SER A 15 -1.86 6.39 5.67
C SER A 15 -1.86 7.02 7.06
N PRO A 16 -1.84 8.36 7.22
CA PRO A 16 -1.70 8.95 8.56
C PRO A 16 -2.76 8.51 9.57
N PRO A 17 -4.06 8.50 9.24
CA PRO A 17 -5.06 8.04 10.22
C PRO A 17 -4.88 6.57 10.60
N ILE A 18 -4.42 5.75 9.66
CA ILE A 18 -4.19 4.32 9.91
C ILE A 18 -2.99 4.12 10.82
N ILE A 19 -1.90 4.83 10.57
CA ILE A 19 -0.70 4.76 11.39
C ILE A 19 -0.99 5.26 12.81
N GLU A 20 -1.75 6.34 12.94
CA GLU A 20 -2.17 6.88 14.23
C GLU A 20 -3.00 5.85 15.00
N LYS A 21 -3.98 5.24 14.34
CA LYS A 21 -4.82 4.20 14.95
C LYS A 21 -3.99 3.01 15.40
N MET A 22 -3.03 2.59 14.57
CA MET A 22 -2.14 1.48 14.89
C MET A 22 -1.27 1.81 16.10
N THR A 23 -0.73 3.03 16.16
CA THR A 23 0.10 3.49 17.27
C THR A 23 -0.70 3.53 18.58
N ASP A 24 -1.92 4.01 18.52
CA ASP A 24 -2.77 4.19 19.72
C ASP A 24 -3.40 2.89 20.19
N ARG A 25 -3.76 1.99 19.28
CA ARG A 25 -4.59 0.82 19.58
C ARG A 25 -3.97 -0.53 19.21
N GLY A 26 -2.82 -0.51 18.50
CA GLY A 26 -2.16 -1.73 18.04
C GLY A 26 -2.65 -2.19 16.66
N GLU A 27 -1.89 -3.09 16.07
CA GLU A 27 -2.17 -3.61 14.72
C GLU A 27 -3.53 -4.33 14.64
N ASP A 28 -3.94 -5.00 15.73
CA ASP A 28 -5.19 -5.76 15.76
C ASP A 28 -6.42 -4.87 15.63
N ALA A 29 -6.28 -3.57 15.86
CA ALA A 29 -7.38 -2.63 15.72
C ALA A 29 -7.66 -2.26 14.26
N LEU A 30 -6.75 -2.57 13.34
CA LEU A 30 -6.91 -2.24 11.93
C LEU A 30 -7.85 -3.23 11.24
N SER A 31 -8.75 -2.69 10.39
CA SER A 31 -9.53 -3.54 9.49
C SER A 31 -8.62 -4.13 8.40
N PRO A 32 -9.08 -5.17 7.68
CA PRO A 32 -8.27 -5.74 6.61
C PRO A 32 -7.79 -4.72 5.58
N ILE A 33 -8.66 -3.82 5.13
CA ILE A 33 -8.25 -2.81 4.13
C ILE A 33 -7.28 -1.79 4.73
N GLU A 34 -7.46 -1.42 6.00
CA GLU A 34 -6.51 -0.54 6.67
C GLU A 34 -5.15 -1.21 6.81
N ARG A 35 -5.13 -2.49 7.13
CA ARG A 35 -3.90 -3.26 7.26
C ARG A 35 -3.19 -3.40 5.92
N LEU A 36 -3.94 -3.62 4.83
CA LEU A 36 -3.39 -3.63 3.48
C LEU A 36 -2.79 -2.27 3.12
N THR A 37 -3.48 -1.18 3.44
CA THR A 37 -2.98 0.17 3.18
C THR A 37 -1.67 0.41 3.92
N TYR A 38 -1.56 -0.06 5.16
CA TYR A 38 -0.31 0.02 5.90
C TYR A 38 0.82 -0.76 5.21
N CYS A 39 0.53 -1.97 4.73
CA CYS A 39 1.52 -2.76 3.99
C CYS A 39 2.00 -2.05 2.73
N VAL A 40 1.10 -1.39 2.01
CA VAL A 40 1.45 -0.59 0.83
C VAL A 40 2.32 0.60 1.22
N TRP A 41 1.99 1.27 2.33
CA TRP A 41 2.81 2.36 2.85
C TRP A 41 4.23 1.88 3.18
N VAL A 42 4.36 0.70 3.77
CA VAL A 42 5.67 0.09 4.08
C VAL A 42 6.46 -0.15 2.79
N ALA A 43 5.82 -0.74 1.78
CA ALA A 43 6.46 -0.97 0.48
C ALA A 43 6.90 0.34 -0.15
N ASP A 44 6.05 1.36 -0.10
CA ASP A 44 6.34 2.67 -0.65
C ASP A 44 7.51 3.34 0.05
N TYR A 45 7.57 3.22 1.37
CA TYR A 45 8.67 3.72 2.16
C TYR A 45 10.01 3.16 1.67
N GLY A 46 10.09 1.84 1.47
CA GLY A 46 11.30 1.20 0.98
C GLY A 46 11.66 1.65 -0.43
N MET A 47 10.68 1.64 -1.33
CA MET A 47 10.93 1.99 -2.74
C MET A 47 11.34 3.44 -2.94
N ARG A 48 10.71 4.38 -2.23
CA ARG A 48 11.03 5.80 -2.40
C ARG A 48 12.30 6.23 -1.69
N ASN A 49 12.61 5.61 -0.55
CA ASN A 49 13.78 6.00 0.24
C ASN A 49 15.05 5.25 -0.15
N ALA A 50 14.94 4.00 -0.57
CA ALA A 50 16.10 3.16 -0.87
C ALA A 50 16.06 2.54 -2.27
N GLY A 51 14.91 2.58 -2.94
CA GLY A 51 14.74 1.96 -4.25
C GLY A 51 14.64 0.44 -4.20
N ASP A 52 14.43 -0.14 -3.03
CA ASP A 52 14.36 -1.59 -2.86
C ASP A 52 13.32 -1.98 -1.80
N LEU A 53 12.99 -3.27 -1.78
CA LEU A 53 12.04 -3.84 -0.82
C LEU A 53 12.72 -4.38 0.44
N GLU A 54 14.03 -4.40 0.49
CA GLU A 54 14.77 -4.83 1.68
C GLU A 54 14.49 -3.89 2.86
N THR A 55 14.49 -2.59 2.59
CA THR A 55 14.15 -1.58 3.60
C THR A 55 12.71 -1.76 4.11
N ALA A 56 11.78 -2.08 3.21
CA ALA A 56 10.40 -2.37 3.59
C ALA A 56 10.33 -3.61 4.49
N ALA A 57 11.06 -4.66 4.15
CA ALA A 57 11.11 -5.89 4.95
C ALA A 57 11.75 -5.67 6.32
N ASP A 58 12.70 -4.74 6.44
CA ASP A 58 13.27 -4.37 7.73
C ASP A 58 12.23 -3.71 8.62
N LEU A 59 11.37 -2.89 8.04
CA LEU A 59 10.32 -2.19 8.77
C LEU A 59 9.16 -3.14 9.15
N HIS A 60 8.76 -4.00 8.24
CA HIS A 60 7.66 -4.95 8.47
C HIS A 60 7.92 -6.24 7.64
N PRO A 61 8.58 -7.26 8.24
CA PRO A 61 9.05 -8.42 7.48
C PRO A 61 7.99 -9.17 6.69
N GLN A 62 6.74 -9.18 7.16
CA GLN A 62 5.66 -9.92 6.53
C GLN A 62 4.78 -9.06 5.61
N PHE A 63 5.21 -7.83 5.29
CA PHE A 63 4.37 -6.90 4.53
C PHE A 63 3.88 -7.48 3.21
N LYS A 64 4.73 -8.20 2.50
CA LYS A 64 4.42 -8.69 1.15
C LYS A 64 3.43 -9.86 1.16
N PRO A 65 3.68 -10.97 1.90
CA PRO A 65 2.69 -12.05 1.95
C PRO A 65 1.39 -11.61 2.61
N GLU A 66 1.46 -10.74 3.60
CA GLU A 66 0.27 -10.20 4.25
C GLU A 66 -0.57 -9.37 3.28
N ALA A 67 0.07 -8.47 2.51
CA ALA A 67 -0.61 -7.67 1.51
C ALA A 67 -1.26 -8.56 0.44
N ALA A 68 -0.56 -9.57 -0.05
CA ALA A 68 -1.09 -10.49 -1.07
C ALA A 68 -2.32 -11.22 -0.55
N ALA A 69 -2.26 -11.74 0.68
CA ALA A 69 -3.37 -12.48 1.28
C ALA A 69 -4.60 -11.61 1.49
N ILE A 70 -4.41 -10.40 2.02
CA ILE A 70 -5.53 -9.48 2.26
C ILE A 70 -6.14 -9.03 0.94
N ALA A 71 -5.31 -8.64 -0.02
CA ALA A 71 -5.79 -8.20 -1.33
C ALA A 71 -6.62 -9.30 -2.01
N ALA A 72 -6.18 -10.55 -1.93
CA ALA A 72 -6.90 -11.67 -2.48
C ALA A 72 -8.27 -11.84 -1.80
N SER A 73 -8.33 -11.73 -0.48
CA SER A 73 -9.58 -11.86 0.28
C SER A 73 -10.56 -10.74 -0.04
N LEU A 74 -10.06 -9.56 -0.38
CA LEU A 74 -10.87 -8.39 -0.75
C LEU A 74 -11.14 -8.32 -2.26
N GLN A 75 -10.65 -9.29 -3.02
CA GLN A 75 -10.83 -9.38 -4.48
C GLN A 75 -10.21 -8.19 -5.24
N LEU A 76 -9.10 -7.68 -4.74
CA LEU A 76 -8.34 -6.61 -5.38
C LEU A 76 -7.29 -7.24 -6.30
N SER A 77 -7.71 -7.56 -7.52
CA SER A 77 -6.92 -8.39 -8.43
C SER A 77 -5.56 -7.83 -8.80
N LYS A 78 -5.46 -6.53 -9.06
CA LYS A 78 -4.18 -5.90 -9.44
C LYS A 78 -3.21 -5.83 -8.26
N THR A 79 -3.73 -5.52 -7.08
CA THR A 79 -2.93 -5.50 -5.86
C THR A 79 -2.42 -6.91 -5.53
N THR A 80 -3.29 -7.92 -5.65
CA THR A 80 -2.92 -9.32 -5.43
C THR A 80 -1.80 -9.74 -6.39
N GLU A 81 -1.95 -9.41 -7.67
CA GLU A 81 -0.94 -9.73 -8.68
C GLU A 81 0.41 -9.11 -8.34
N LEU A 82 0.42 -7.83 -7.98
CA LEU A 82 1.65 -7.13 -7.65
C LEU A 82 2.39 -7.75 -6.46
N PHE A 83 1.69 -8.03 -5.39
CA PHE A 83 2.33 -8.55 -4.17
C PHE A 83 2.64 -10.05 -4.25
N ASN A 84 2.24 -10.73 -5.33
CA ASN A 84 2.64 -12.10 -5.63
C ASN A 84 3.88 -12.19 -6.53
N LEU A 85 4.35 -11.06 -7.07
CA LEU A 85 5.59 -11.03 -7.84
C LEU A 85 6.80 -11.27 -6.92
N SER A 86 7.92 -11.72 -7.50
CA SER A 86 9.16 -11.76 -6.74
C SER A 86 9.57 -10.33 -6.35
N ASP A 87 10.46 -10.21 -5.38
CA ASP A 87 10.93 -8.89 -4.96
C ASP A 87 11.57 -8.13 -6.11
N ASP A 88 12.40 -8.80 -6.90
CA ASP A 88 13.04 -8.16 -8.06
C ASP A 88 12.02 -7.68 -9.09
N GLU A 89 11.02 -8.49 -9.38
CA GLU A 89 9.97 -8.12 -10.34
C GLU A 89 9.12 -6.97 -9.82
N LEU A 90 8.75 -7.01 -8.56
CA LEU A 90 7.95 -5.95 -7.95
C LEU A 90 8.73 -4.63 -7.95
N GLU A 91 10.01 -4.67 -7.61
CA GLU A 91 10.86 -3.47 -7.64
C GLU A 91 10.89 -2.83 -9.03
N GLN A 92 10.94 -3.66 -10.08
CA GLN A 92 11.00 -3.16 -11.46
C GLN A 92 9.70 -2.49 -11.92
N VAL A 93 8.54 -2.96 -11.45
CA VAL A 93 7.25 -2.47 -11.97
C VAL A 93 6.50 -1.58 -10.98
N TYR A 94 6.98 -1.44 -9.76
CA TYR A 94 6.24 -0.77 -8.68
C TYR A 94 5.74 0.62 -9.08
N PHE A 95 6.64 1.48 -9.52
CA PHE A 95 6.26 2.86 -9.85
C PHE A 95 5.40 2.93 -11.11
N ASP A 96 5.62 2.03 -12.07
CA ASP A 96 4.81 1.98 -13.29
C ASP A 96 3.37 1.55 -13.02
N ARG A 97 3.16 0.74 -11.99
CA ARG A 97 1.84 0.21 -11.65
C ARG A 97 1.26 0.81 -10.36
N PHE A 98 1.90 1.81 -9.83
CA PHE A 98 1.48 2.45 -8.58
C PHE A 98 0.06 3.03 -8.67
N ASP A 99 -0.29 3.63 -9.80
CA ASP A 99 -1.63 4.20 -10.02
C ASP A 99 -2.72 3.14 -9.91
N GLU A 100 -2.50 1.97 -10.51
CA GLU A 100 -3.45 0.86 -10.46
C GLU A 100 -3.65 0.36 -9.02
N LEU A 101 -2.56 0.22 -8.30
CA LEU A 101 -2.54 -0.21 -6.90
C LEU A 101 -3.34 0.76 -6.03
N CYS A 102 -3.04 2.04 -6.13
CA CYS A 102 -3.70 3.06 -5.32
C CYS A 102 -5.17 3.22 -5.68
N THR A 103 -5.51 3.06 -6.97
CA THR A 103 -6.91 3.11 -7.41
C THR A 103 -7.75 2.04 -6.72
N GLU A 104 -7.28 0.80 -6.72
CA GLU A 104 -8.00 -0.28 -6.04
C GLU A 104 -8.15 -0.03 -4.55
N ILE A 105 -7.07 0.40 -3.92
CA ILE A 105 -7.08 0.63 -2.46
C ILE A 105 -7.97 1.80 -2.09
N SER A 106 -7.94 2.89 -2.85
CA SER A 106 -8.77 4.06 -2.55
C SER A 106 -10.26 3.73 -2.60
N GLU A 107 -10.67 2.92 -3.57
CA GLU A 107 -12.06 2.49 -3.69
C GLU A 107 -12.46 1.58 -2.53
N ALA A 108 -11.61 0.62 -2.17
CA ALA A 108 -11.91 -0.31 -1.08
C ALA A 108 -11.86 0.37 0.29
N LEU A 109 -10.96 1.31 0.48
CA LEU A 109 -10.81 2.05 1.74
C LEU A 109 -11.90 3.10 1.90
N GLY A 110 -12.45 3.61 0.79
CA GLY A 110 -13.45 4.66 0.82
C GLY A 110 -12.87 6.06 1.07
N VAL A 111 -11.59 6.24 0.79
CA VAL A 111 -10.91 7.54 0.91
C VAL A 111 -10.49 7.96 -0.50
N PRO A 112 -11.31 8.75 -1.19
CA PRO A 112 -10.99 9.14 -2.56
C PRO A 112 -9.83 10.13 -2.61
N PRO A 113 -9.07 10.15 -3.72
CA PRO A 113 -8.02 11.13 -3.89
C PRO A 113 -8.63 12.52 -4.09
N GLN A 114 -7.88 13.54 -3.68
CA GLN A 114 -8.25 14.91 -3.97
C GLN A 114 -7.84 15.23 -5.42
N ILE A 115 -8.75 15.85 -6.13
CA ILE A 115 -8.53 16.19 -7.54
C ILE A 115 -8.39 17.69 -7.65
N ASN A 116 -7.27 18.12 -8.18
CA ASN A 116 -6.98 19.54 -8.41
C ASN A 116 -7.21 19.92 -9.86
#